data_c067fc07d13bc506d3c5f8a400243aa9
#
_entry.id   c067fc07d13bc506d3c5f8a400243aa9
#
_cell.length_a   1.000
_cell.length_b   1.000
_cell.length_c   1.000
_cell.angle_alpha   90.00
_cell.angle_beta   90.00
_cell.angle_gamma   90.00
#
_symmetry.space_group_name_H-M   'P 1'
#
loop_
_entity.id
_entity.type
_entity.pdbx_description
1 polymer ?
#
loop_
_entity_poly.entity_id
_entity_poly.type
_entity_poly.pdbx_seq_one_letter_code
_entity_poly.pdbx_strand_id
1 'polypeptide(L)'
;MTVQGAARVRSPRTAPVRRLLRRLLRPRVSLAFELASVAAWTALVALAVTGGSHGADGADGTLGTGAPHHHVSTTHAVHGVAGSGDLAMWALMSVAMMLPAAVPALEHVGTNSLRRRRQRAMATCAAVYLAVWIGYGALLLGPAALWARLPDDVALACALALAAAWQLTVHKRRALRDCHRSSPLPPTGWRAVAGAGRFGLRQGGACLRSCWALMLVMAVASGRGGMLAWMAVLTGIVMTERLARKPRRPTRLAAAALAAASLAVALPAAGRWY
;
A
#
# COMPACT_ATOMS: atom_id res chain seq x y z
N MET A 1 -59.97 -25.03 -27.07
CA MET A 1 -58.53 -25.09 -26.69
C MET A 1 -58.17 -23.76 -26.09
N THR A 2 -58.18 -23.67 -24.77
CA THR A 2 -57.96 -22.46 -23.98
C THR A 2 -56.54 -22.54 -23.39
N VAL A 3 -55.65 -21.65 -23.85
CA VAL A 3 -54.30 -21.52 -23.33
C VAL A 3 -54.33 -20.57 -22.13
N GLN A 4 -54.17 -21.12 -20.93
CA GLN A 4 -54.01 -20.34 -19.69
C GLN A 4 -52.63 -19.69 -19.62
N GLY A 5 -52.60 -18.36 -19.71
CA GLY A 5 -51.41 -17.56 -19.43
C GLY A 5 -51.08 -17.54 -17.95
N ALA A 6 -50.01 -18.22 -17.54
CA ALA A 6 -49.48 -18.17 -16.18
C ALA A 6 -48.81 -16.81 -15.93
N ALA A 7 -49.47 -15.95 -15.16
CA ALA A 7 -48.93 -14.70 -14.68
C ALA A 7 -47.71 -14.96 -13.78
N ARG A 8 -46.53 -14.53 -14.19
CA ARG A 8 -45.32 -14.53 -13.34
C ARG A 8 -45.49 -13.51 -12.21
N VAL A 9 -45.78 -14.01 -11.03
CA VAL A 9 -45.75 -13.22 -9.80
C VAL A 9 -44.31 -12.74 -9.58
N ARG A 10 -44.06 -11.46 -9.80
CA ARG A 10 -42.81 -10.80 -9.44
C ARG A 10 -42.76 -10.72 -7.93
N SER A 11 -41.92 -11.55 -7.30
CA SER A 11 -41.66 -11.49 -5.87
C SER A 11 -40.95 -10.20 -5.47
N PRO A 12 -41.29 -9.64 -4.29
CA PRO A 12 -41.03 -8.24 -3.94
C PRO A 12 -39.58 -7.97 -3.53
N ARG A 13 -39.24 -6.74 -3.67
CA ARG A 13 -38.13 -5.84 -3.32
C ARG A 13 -37.15 -6.20 -2.17
N THR A 14 -37.18 -7.38 -1.57
CA THR A 14 -36.25 -7.82 -0.49
C THR A 14 -34.93 -8.40 -1.00
N ALA A 15 -34.75 -8.48 -2.31
CA ALA A 15 -33.57 -9.05 -2.95
C ALA A 15 -32.25 -8.28 -2.71
N PRO A 16 -32.19 -6.94 -2.62
CA PRO A 16 -30.93 -6.24 -2.44
C PRO A 16 -30.39 -6.38 -1.00
N VAL A 17 -31.25 -6.31 0.01
CA VAL A 17 -30.85 -6.42 1.43
C VAL A 17 -30.37 -7.83 1.75
N ARG A 18 -31.07 -8.88 1.32
CA ARG A 18 -30.63 -10.27 1.48
C ARG A 18 -29.30 -10.56 0.76
N ARG A 19 -29.06 -9.95 -0.39
CA ARG A 19 -27.76 -10.07 -1.08
C ARG A 19 -26.66 -9.34 -0.32
N LEU A 20 -26.94 -8.18 0.26
CA LEU A 20 -26.01 -7.44 1.09
C LEU A 20 -25.69 -8.21 2.37
N LEU A 21 -26.72 -8.71 3.09
CA LEU A 21 -26.53 -9.54 4.28
C LEU A 21 -25.74 -10.84 3.99
N ARG A 22 -26.05 -11.53 2.88
CA ARG A 22 -25.27 -12.70 2.46
C ARG A 22 -23.82 -12.38 2.08
N ARG A 23 -23.55 -11.16 1.60
CA ARG A 23 -22.18 -10.69 1.35
C ARG A 23 -21.44 -10.37 2.66
N LEU A 24 -22.14 -9.81 3.66
CA LEU A 24 -21.59 -9.49 4.97
C LEU A 24 -21.40 -10.75 5.84
N LEU A 25 -22.30 -11.75 5.70
CA LEU A 25 -22.26 -13.01 6.49
C LEU A 25 -21.47 -14.14 5.81
N ARG A 26 -20.95 -13.95 4.57
CA ARG A 26 -20.00 -14.93 4.02
C ARG A 26 -18.73 -14.87 4.86
N PRO A 27 -18.24 -16.03 5.37
CA PRO A 27 -16.93 -16.07 5.99
C PRO A 27 -15.93 -15.50 4.98
N ARG A 28 -15.40 -14.32 5.27
CA ARG A 28 -14.46 -13.63 4.38
C ARG A 28 -13.22 -14.48 4.35
N VAL A 29 -12.98 -15.08 3.20
CA VAL A 29 -11.79 -15.93 2.98
C VAL A 29 -10.51 -15.12 3.16
N SER A 30 -10.62 -13.80 3.02
CA SER A 30 -9.54 -12.81 3.14
C SER A 30 -9.32 -12.26 4.55
N LEU A 31 -10.15 -12.65 5.56
CA LEU A 31 -10.05 -12.08 6.93
C LEU A 31 -8.64 -12.11 7.53
N ALA A 32 -7.90 -13.20 7.32
CA ALA A 32 -6.53 -13.30 7.83
C ALA A 32 -5.61 -12.20 7.26
N PHE A 33 -5.78 -11.84 5.99
CA PHE A 33 -4.98 -10.80 5.33
C PHE A 33 -5.44 -9.38 5.72
N GLU A 34 -6.74 -9.19 5.92
CA GLU A 34 -7.29 -7.94 6.45
C GLU A 34 -6.78 -7.71 7.87
N LEU A 35 -6.82 -8.73 8.73
CA LEU A 35 -6.28 -8.68 10.09
C LEU A 35 -4.77 -8.45 10.11
N ALA A 36 -4.01 -9.07 9.20
CA ALA A 36 -2.57 -8.82 9.07
C ALA A 36 -2.28 -7.35 8.71
N SER A 37 -3.09 -6.75 7.85
CA SER A 37 -2.95 -5.32 7.52
C SER A 37 -3.29 -4.43 8.73
N VAL A 38 -4.37 -4.73 9.45
CA VAL A 38 -4.74 -3.99 10.67
C VAL A 38 -3.64 -4.13 11.73
N ALA A 39 -3.11 -5.34 11.94
CA ALA A 39 -2.02 -5.58 12.88
C ALA A 39 -0.74 -4.82 12.47
N ALA A 40 -0.44 -4.72 11.17
CA ALA A 40 0.68 -3.92 10.69
C ALA A 40 0.46 -2.41 10.95
N TRP A 41 -0.75 -1.89 10.75
CA TRP A 41 -1.09 -0.51 11.09
C TRP A 41 -0.98 -0.24 12.59
N THR A 42 -1.51 -1.13 13.44
CA THR A 42 -1.40 -0.98 14.91
C THR A 42 0.04 -1.03 15.38
N ALA A 43 0.88 -1.91 14.81
CA ALA A 43 2.29 -1.97 15.11
C ALA A 43 3.02 -0.66 14.73
N LEU A 44 2.73 -0.09 13.55
CA LEU A 44 3.31 1.18 13.11
C LEU A 44 2.87 2.36 14.00
N VAL A 45 1.61 2.41 14.42
CA VAL A 45 1.12 3.40 15.36
C VAL A 45 1.81 3.25 16.71
N ALA A 46 1.91 2.03 17.24
CA ALA A 46 2.59 1.76 18.49
C ALA A 46 4.06 2.20 18.44
N LEU A 47 4.80 1.85 17.37
CA LEU A 47 6.18 2.28 17.18
C LEU A 47 6.32 3.81 17.09
N ALA A 48 5.39 4.49 16.44
CA ALA A 48 5.40 5.95 16.34
C ALA A 48 5.14 6.63 17.71
N VAL A 49 4.24 6.06 18.52
CA VAL A 49 3.94 6.59 19.87
C VAL A 49 5.07 6.32 20.83
N THR A 50 5.62 5.09 20.87
CA THR A 50 6.75 4.73 21.77
C THR A 50 8.04 5.42 21.38
N GLY A 51 8.34 5.57 20.09
CA GLY A 51 9.52 6.29 19.60
C GLY A 51 9.46 7.80 19.90
N GLY A 52 8.25 8.39 19.95
CA GLY A 52 8.05 9.79 20.32
C GLY A 52 8.21 10.08 21.82
N SER A 53 7.92 9.13 22.70
CA SER A 53 8.01 9.31 24.15
C SER A 53 9.43 9.34 24.69
N HIS A 54 10.38 8.69 24.03
CA HIS A 54 11.78 8.72 24.43
C HIS A 54 12.53 10.01 24.07
N GLY A 55 11.91 10.91 23.31
CA GLY A 55 12.48 12.22 22.96
C GLY A 55 12.03 13.36 23.89
N ALA A 56 11.03 13.15 24.75
CA ALA A 56 10.46 14.20 25.58
C ALA A 56 11.05 14.27 27.01
N ASP A 57 11.64 13.19 27.52
CA ASP A 57 12.15 13.11 28.90
C ASP A 57 13.62 13.50 29.06
N GLY A 58 14.25 14.05 28.01
CA GLY A 58 15.66 14.43 27.99
C GLY A 58 15.98 15.90 28.34
N ALA A 59 15.01 16.68 28.81
CA ALA A 59 15.17 18.13 29.07
C ALA A 59 15.28 18.48 30.55
N ASP A 60 15.75 17.57 31.41
CA ASP A 60 16.11 17.94 32.78
C ASP A 60 17.60 17.67 33.03
N GLY A 61 18.29 18.76 33.41
CA GLY A 61 19.73 18.81 33.43
C GLY A 61 20.36 18.07 34.60
N THR A 62 21.30 17.18 34.27
CA THR A 62 22.42 16.88 35.16
C THR A 62 23.67 16.65 34.32
N LEU A 63 24.69 17.44 34.59
CA LEU A 63 26.08 17.26 34.21
C LEU A 63 26.60 15.92 34.73
N GLY A 64 26.85 14.95 33.84
CA GLY A 64 27.39 13.64 34.19
C GLY A 64 28.15 13.00 33.03
N THR A 65 29.42 12.94 33.17
CA THR A 65 30.50 12.27 32.42
C THR A 65 30.12 10.99 31.65
N GLY A 66 30.37 11.02 30.35
CA GLY A 66 30.99 10.02 29.47
C GLY A 66 30.57 8.54 29.54
N ALA A 67 29.62 8.15 28.69
CA ALA A 67 29.62 6.84 28.01
C ALA A 67 28.81 6.97 26.68
N PRO A 68 29.30 6.37 25.57
CA PRO A 68 28.57 6.46 24.30
C PRO A 68 27.39 5.51 24.34
N HIS A 69 26.23 6.01 24.73
CA HIS A 69 24.95 5.29 24.55
C HIS A 69 24.54 5.41 23.09
N HIS A 70 24.51 4.29 22.39
CA HIS A 70 23.97 4.15 21.05
C HIS A 70 22.47 4.48 21.08
N HIS A 71 22.15 5.74 20.89
CA HIS A 71 20.76 6.17 20.59
C HIS A 71 20.38 5.60 19.23
N VAL A 72 19.54 4.57 19.22
CA VAL A 72 18.84 4.14 18.03
C VAL A 72 17.79 5.22 17.70
N SER A 73 18.27 6.33 17.15
CA SER A 73 17.40 7.38 16.60
C SER A 73 16.75 6.83 15.35
N THR A 74 15.44 6.59 15.39
CA THR A 74 14.58 6.23 14.25
C THR A 74 14.55 7.30 13.13
N THR A 75 15.30 8.39 13.31
CA THR A 75 15.43 9.51 12.35
C THR A 75 16.52 9.32 11.28
N HIS A 76 17.31 8.25 11.32
CA HIS A 76 18.45 8.07 10.40
C HIS A 76 18.18 7.13 9.21
N ALA A 77 16.93 6.96 8.78
CA ALA A 77 16.59 6.01 7.71
C ALA A 77 17.10 6.39 6.31
N VAL A 78 17.77 7.52 6.12
CA VAL A 78 18.22 7.98 4.78
C VAL A 78 19.73 8.18 4.66
N HIS A 79 20.50 8.19 5.75
CA HIS A 79 21.92 8.57 5.73
C HIS A 79 22.93 7.44 5.96
N GLY A 80 22.50 6.19 6.00
CA GLY A 80 23.37 5.03 6.13
C GLY A 80 23.08 3.97 5.08
N VAL A 81 24.03 3.07 4.83
CA VAL A 81 23.76 1.83 4.09
C VAL A 81 22.53 1.18 4.70
N ALA A 82 21.48 0.96 3.87
CA ALA A 82 20.21 0.43 4.32
C ALA A 82 20.40 -0.81 5.18
N GLY A 83 20.12 -0.68 6.48
CA GLY A 83 20.22 -1.78 7.43
C GLY A 83 19.05 -2.76 7.26
N SER A 84 19.18 -3.95 7.84
CA SER A 84 18.09 -4.93 7.89
C SER A 84 16.83 -4.36 8.56
N GLY A 85 17.00 -3.41 9.51
CA GLY A 85 15.89 -2.70 10.16
C GLY A 85 15.09 -1.83 9.22
N ASP A 86 15.73 -1.13 8.28
CA ASP A 86 15.05 -0.27 7.30
C ASP A 86 14.20 -1.10 6.33
N LEU A 87 14.73 -2.25 5.89
CA LEU A 87 13.98 -3.16 5.03
C LEU A 87 12.81 -3.83 5.77
N ALA A 88 12.99 -4.15 7.06
CA ALA A 88 11.91 -4.69 7.89
C ALA A 88 10.79 -3.65 8.09
N MET A 89 11.14 -2.40 8.35
CA MET A 89 10.18 -1.29 8.43
C MET A 89 9.45 -1.11 7.09
N TRP A 90 10.19 -1.11 5.97
CA TRP A 90 9.59 -1.07 4.63
C TRP A 90 8.63 -2.22 4.37
N ALA A 91 9.00 -3.45 4.77
CA ALA A 91 8.14 -4.62 4.64
C ALA A 91 6.84 -4.45 5.46
N LEU A 92 6.95 -3.96 6.71
CA LEU A 92 5.80 -3.69 7.57
C LEU A 92 4.87 -2.64 6.95
N MET A 93 5.43 -1.53 6.45
CA MET A 93 4.68 -0.50 5.71
C MET A 93 4.00 -1.07 4.45
N SER A 94 4.70 -1.93 3.71
CA SER A 94 4.15 -2.58 2.52
C SER A 94 2.98 -3.49 2.86
N VAL A 95 3.04 -4.23 3.96
CA VAL A 95 1.92 -5.03 4.48
C VAL A 95 0.75 -4.11 4.85
N ALA A 96 1.00 -3.05 5.61
CA ALA A 96 -0.05 -2.13 6.06
C ALA A 96 -0.80 -1.47 4.89
N MET A 97 -0.07 -0.96 3.90
CA MET A 97 -0.63 -0.13 2.82
C MET A 97 -1.07 -0.95 1.59
N MET A 98 -0.30 -1.98 1.20
CA MET A 98 -0.50 -2.66 -0.08
C MET A 98 -1.28 -3.97 0.03
N LEU A 99 -1.28 -4.62 1.20
CA LEU A 99 -2.04 -5.85 1.37
C LEU A 99 -3.57 -5.65 1.25
N PRO A 100 -4.18 -4.58 1.79
CA PRO A 100 -5.60 -4.29 1.57
C PRO A 100 -5.94 -4.13 0.08
N ALA A 101 -5.03 -3.52 -0.69
CA ALA A 101 -5.18 -3.37 -2.13
C ALA A 101 -5.14 -4.71 -2.89
N ALA A 102 -4.55 -5.75 -2.32
CA ALA A 102 -4.48 -7.09 -2.90
C ALA A 102 -5.69 -7.97 -2.55
N VAL A 103 -6.52 -7.59 -1.56
CA VAL A 103 -7.66 -8.40 -1.08
C VAL A 103 -8.55 -8.91 -2.22
N PRO A 104 -8.99 -8.11 -3.20
CA PRO A 104 -9.82 -8.61 -4.30
C PRO A 104 -9.14 -9.70 -5.13
N ALA A 105 -7.82 -9.59 -5.33
CA ALA A 105 -7.02 -10.60 -6.03
C ALA A 105 -6.88 -11.87 -5.20
N LEU A 106 -6.69 -11.77 -3.89
CA LEU A 106 -6.62 -12.90 -2.96
C LEU A 106 -7.97 -13.62 -2.90
N GLU A 107 -9.08 -12.92 -2.86
CA GLU A 107 -10.42 -13.50 -2.92
C GLU A 107 -10.65 -14.26 -4.23
N HIS A 108 -10.19 -13.71 -5.37
CA HIS A 108 -10.24 -14.40 -6.65
C HIS A 108 -9.45 -15.72 -6.61
N VAL A 109 -8.23 -15.73 -6.06
CA VAL A 109 -7.44 -16.96 -5.87
C VAL A 109 -8.17 -17.93 -4.92
N GLY A 110 -8.71 -17.41 -3.81
CA GLY A 110 -9.41 -18.21 -2.81
C GLY A 110 -10.67 -18.88 -3.34
N THR A 111 -11.45 -18.19 -4.18
CA THR A 111 -12.68 -18.73 -4.77
C THR A 111 -12.42 -19.76 -5.87
N ASN A 112 -11.30 -19.63 -6.58
CA ASN A 112 -10.87 -20.55 -7.65
C ASN A 112 -10.01 -21.72 -7.16
N SER A 113 -9.74 -21.81 -5.84
CA SER A 113 -8.93 -22.87 -5.24
C SER A 113 -9.77 -23.87 -4.46
N LEU A 114 -9.35 -25.13 -4.44
CA LEU A 114 -9.99 -26.19 -3.63
C LEU A 114 -9.93 -25.83 -2.14
N ARG A 115 -11.01 -26.08 -1.38
CA ARG A 115 -11.13 -25.71 0.04
C ARG A 115 -9.92 -26.09 0.89
N ARG A 116 -9.37 -27.29 0.73
CA ARG A 116 -8.19 -27.76 1.49
C ARG A 116 -6.90 -26.99 1.20
N ARG A 117 -6.76 -26.39 0.02
CA ARG A 117 -5.53 -25.70 -0.42
C ARG A 117 -5.71 -24.19 -0.55
N ARG A 118 -6.92 -23.69 -0.28
CA ARG A 118 -7.29 -22.29 -0.44
C ARG A 118 -6.33 -21.34 0.27
N GLN A 119 -6.08 -21.57 1.57
CA GLN A 119 -5.20 -20.70 2.35
C GLN A 119 -3.76 -20.72 1.84
N ARG A 120 -3.25 -21.88 1.44
CA ARG A 120 -1.91 -22.00 0.83
C ARG A 120 -1.81 -21.21 -0.46
N ALA A 121 -2.78 -21.33 -1.35
CA ALA A 121 -2.78 -20.60 -2.63
C ALA A 121 -2.84 -19.09 -2.41
N MET A 122 -3.69 -18.62 -1.48
CA MET A 122 -3.80 -17.21 -1.13
C MET A 122 -2.51 -16.71 -0.47
N ALA A 123 -1.92 -17.48 0.47
CA ALA A 123 -0.65 -17.13 1.10
C ALA A 123 0.50 -17.05 0.09
N THR A 124 0.59 -18.00 -0.84
CA THR A 124 1.58 -17.95 -1.93
C THR A 124 1.41 -16.71 -2.80
N CYS A 125 0.16 -16.40 -3.17
CA CYS A 125 -0.15 -15.20 -3.95
C CYS A 125 0.24 -13.93 -3.18
N ALA A 126 -0.12 -13.81 -1.90
CA ALA A 126 0.22 -12.69 -1.04
C ALA A 126 1.73 -12.55 -0.83
N ALA A 127 2.43 -13.65 -0.57
CA ALA A 127 3.88 -13.67 -0.37
C ALA A 127 4.62 -13.17 -1.61
N VAL A 128 4.27 -13.68 -2.80
CA VAL A 128 4.89 -13.23 -4.06
C VAL A 128 4.52 -11.78 -4.37
N TYR A 129 3.29 -11.35 -4.11
CA TYR A 129 2.87 -9.96 -4.25
C TYR A 129 3.68 -9.02 -3.35
N LEU A 130 3.86 -9.37 -2.07
CA LEU A 130 4.65 -8.59 -1.12
C LEU A 130 6.15 -8.65 -1.45
N ALA A 131 6.67 -9.78 -1.95
CA ALA A 131 8.06 -9.89 -2.40
C ALA A 131 8.40 -8.86 -3.49
N VAL A 132 7.47 -8.55 -4.40
CA VAL A 132 7.64 -7.48 -5.39
C VAL A 132 7.83 -6.13 -4.71
N TRP A 133 7.07 -5.83 -3.65
CA TRP A 133 7.18 -4.59 -2.90
C TRP A 133 8.42 -4.51 -2.03
N ILE A 134 8.83 -5.63 -1.43
CA ILE A 134 10.09 -5.73 -0.67
C ILE A 134 11.28 -5.54 -1.61
N GLY A 135 11.25 -6.16 -2.80
CA GLY A 135 12.27 -5.96 -3.83
C GLY A 135 12.35 -4.51 -4.30
N TYR A 136 11.22 -3.83 -4.46
CA TYR A 136 11.21 -2.40 -4.76
C TYR A 136 11.79 -1.57 -3.61
N GLY A 137 11.48 -1.89 -2.36
CA GLY A 137 12.09 -1.25 -1.19
C GLY A 137 13.60 -1.43 -1.15
N ALA A 138 14.09 -2.64 -1.37
CA ALA A 138 15.52 -2.91 -1.44
C ALA A 138 16.21 -2.10 -2.56
N LEU A 139 15.54 -1.95 -3.70
CA LEU A 139 16.04 -1.11 -4.81
C LEU A 139 16.06 0.38 -4.46
N LEU A 140 15.11 0.89 -3.67
CA LEU A 140 15.07 2.28 -3.24
C LEU A 140 16.07 2.57 -2.12
N LEU A 141 16.22 1.66 -1.17
CA LEU A 141 17.08 1.81 -0.01
C LEU A 141 18.56 1.56 -0.34
N GLY A 142 18.87 0.71 -1.34
CA GLY A 142 20.22 0.37 -1.75
C GLY A 142 21.07 1.60 -2.14
N PRO A 143 20.62 2.48 -3.06
CA PRO A 143 21.34 3.70 -3.43
C PRO A 143 20.98 4.91 -2.57
N ALA A 144 20.71 4.73 -1.27
CA ALA A 144 20.34 5.81 -0.34
C ALA A 144 21.32 6.98 -0.35
N ALA A 145 22.61 6.72 -0.55
CA ALA A 145 23.65 7.73 -0.68
C ALA A 145 23.43 8.72 -1.85
N LEU A 146 22.68 8.33 -2.87
CA LEU A 146 22.34 9.22 -3.99
C LEU A 146 21.26 10.24 -3.61
N TRP A 147 20.28 9.80 -2.80
CA TRP A 147 19.20 10.66 -2.31
C TRP A 147 19.65 11.61 -1.20
N ALA A 148 20.65 11.20 -0.41
CA ALA A 148 21.24 11.98 0.68
C ALA A 148 21.93 13.28 0.21
N ARG A 149 22.16 13.44 -1.08
CA ARG A 149 22.78 14.67 -1.65
C ARG A 149 21.78 15.81 -1.87
N LEU A 150 20.49 15.54 -1.85
CA LEU A 150 19.45 16.55 -2.05
C LEU A 150 18.95 17.07 -0.69
N PRO A 151 18.73 18.38 -0.54
CA PRO A 151 18.00 18.89 0.62
C PRO A 151 16.64 18.20 0.71
N ASP A 152 16.26 17.82 1.92
CA ASP A 152 15.06 17.01 2.16
C ASP A 152 13.79 17.61 1.57
N ASP A 153 13.64 18.95 1.64
CA ASP A 153 12.47 19.65 1.09
C ASP A 153 12.42 19.54 -0.44
N VAL A 154 13.59 19.66 -1.08
CA VAL A 154 13.72 19.53 -2.54
C VAL A 154 13.40 18.10 -2.97
N ALA A 155 13.94 17.10 -2.25
CA ALA A 155 13.68 15.69 -2.53
C ALA A 155 12.18 15.35 -2.42
N LEU A 156 11.51 15.85 -1.36
CA LEU A 156 10.08 15.63 -1.17
C LEU A 156 9.25 16.37 -2.24
N ALA A 157 9.57 17.62 -2.54
CA ALA A 157 8.88 18.39 -3.59
C ALA A 157 9.00 17.68 -4.94
N CYS A 158 10.21 17.23 -5.31
CA CYS A 158 10.44 16.48 -6.55
C CYS A 158 9.68 15.13 -6.57
N ALA A 159 9.68 14.39 -5.47
CA ALA A 159 8.93 13.13 -5.37
C ALA A 159 7.42 13.34 -5.54
N LEU A 160 6.87 14.38 -4.91
CA LEU A 160 5.46 14.77 -5.04
C LEU A 160 5.12 15.21 -6.45
N ALA A 161 5.96 16.04 -7.10
CA ALA A 161 5.79 16.46 -8.48
C ALA A 161 5.81 15.26 -9.44
N LEU A 162 6.76 14.35 -9.25
CA LEU A 162 6.87 13.11 -10.03
C LEU A 162 5.64 12.23 -9.84
N ALA A 163 5.16 12.07 -8.60
CA ALA A 163 3.95 11.32 -8.32
C ALA A 163 2.72 11.97 -8.97
N ALA A 164 2.58 13.30 -8.92
CA ALA A 164 1.51 14.05 -9.58
C ALA A 164 1.54 13.83 -11.10
N ALA A 165 2.70 13.96 -11.73
CA ALA A 165 2.89 13.72 -13.15
C ALA A 165 2.55 12.28 -13.54
N TRP A 166 3.02 11.30 -12.75
CA TRP A 166 2.72 9.88 -12.96
C TRP A 166 1.23 9.58 -12.94
N GLN A 167 0.46 10.24 -12.05
CA GLN A 167 -0.99 10.10 -11.96
C GLN A 167 -1.71 10.37 -13.28
N LEU A 168 -1.20 11.27 -14.09
CA LEU A 168 -1.81 11.71 -15.36
C LEU A 168 -1.43 10.80 -16.54
N THR A 169 -0.44 9.93 -16.38
CA THR A 169 0.11 9.11 -17.48
C THR A 169 -0.86 8.05 -17.99
N VAL A 170 -0.70 7.70 -19.27
CA VAL A 170 -1.41 6.55 -19.88
C VAL A 170 -0.91 5.24 -19.29
N HIS A 171 0.36 5.19 -18.87
CA HIS A 171 0.98 4.00 -18.28
C HIS A 171 0.32 3.61 -16.96
N LYS A 172 0.09 4.57 -16.07
CA LYS A 172 -0.66 4.34 -14.83
C LYS A 172 -2.07 3.81 -15.11
N ARG A 173 -2.78 4.43 -16.06
CA ARG A 173 -4.13 3.98 -16.42
C ARG A 173 -4.17 2.57 -17.00
N ARG A 174 -3.13 2.16 -17.75
CA ARG A 174 -2.97 0.79 -18.23
C ARG A 174 -2.69 -0.16 -17.06
N ALA A 175 -1.76 0.20 -16.17
CA ALA A 175 -1.42 -0.58 -14.98
C ALA A 175 -2.62 -0.80 -14.06
N LEU A 176 -3.45 0.24 -13.81
CA LEU A 176 -4.70 0.11 -13.04
C LEU A 176 -5.68 -0.88 -13.69
N ARG A 177 -5.81 -0.89 -15.02
CA ARG A 177 -6.63 -1.87 -15.73
C ARG A 177 -6.10 -3.29 -15.59
N ASP A 178 -4.76 -3.44 -15.64
CA ASP A 178 -4.11 -4.72 -15.47
C ASP A 178 -4.30 -5.29 -14.05
N CYS A 179 -4.40 -4.41 -13.03
CA CYS A 179 -4.73 -4.80 -11.66
C CYS A 179 -6.13 -5.44 -11.51
N HIS A 180 -7.07 -5.12 -12.42
CA HIS A 180 -8.42 -5.68 -12.40
C HIS A 180 -8.58 -6.92 -13.29
N ARG A 181 -7.54 -7.33 -14.00
CA ARG A 181 -7.58 -8.51 -14.86
C ARG A 181 -7.48 -9.79 -14.03
N SER A 182 -8.54 -10.57 -14.04
CA SER A 182 -8.54 -11.94 -13.55
C SER A 182 -7.94 -12.89 -14.59
N SER A 183 -7.23 -13.91 -14.14
CA SER A 183 -6.74 -15.00 -14.98
C SER A 183 -7.27 -16.33 -14.46
N PRO A 184 -7.61 -17.30 -15.33
CA PRO A 184 -7.99 -18.63 -14.90
C PRO A 184 -6.79 -19.28 -14.17
N LEU A 185 -7.08 -19.92 -13.03
CA LEU A 185 -6.10 -20.60 -12.21
C LEU A 185 -6.27 -22.12 -12.36
N PRO A 186 -5.18 -22.89 -12.52
CA PRO A 186 -5.27 -24.36 -12.52
C PRO A 186 -5.83 -24.86 -11.21
N PRO A 187 -6.80 -25.80 -11.21
CA PRO A 187 -7.51 -26.21 -9.99
C PRO A 187 -6.72 -27.14 -9.08
N THR A 188 -5.70 -27.86 -9.60
CA THR A 188 -5.06 -28.96 -8.87
C THR A 188 -3.55 -29.04 -9.03
N GLY A 189 -2.91 -29.75 -8.10
CA GLY A 189 -1.49 -30.09 -8.15
C GLY A 189 -0.53 -28.95 -7.81
N TRP A 190 0.76 -29.14 -8.13
CA TRP A 190 1.81 -28.12 -7.99
C TRP A 190 1.59 -26.94 -8.94
N ARG A 191 0.93 -27.19 -10.08
CA ARG A 191 0.56 -26.16 -11.04
C ARG A 191 -0.40 -25.11 -10.46
N ALA A 192 -1.26 -25.50 -9.50
CA ALA A 192 -2.15 -24.55 -8.81
C ALA A 192 -1.34 -23.57 -7.94
N VAL A 193 -0.32 -24.05 -7.22
CA VAL A 193 0.54 -23.20 -6.39
C VAL A 193 1.39 -22.28 -7.27
N ALA A 194 2.00 -22.83 -8.33
CA ALA A 194 2.76 -22.05 -9.31
C ALA A 194 1.86 -21.02 -10.02
N GLY A 195 0.62 -21.39 -10.34
CA GLY A 195 -0.38 -20.49 -10.92
C GLY A 195 -0.74 -19.33 -9.96
N ALA A 196 -0.95 -19.62 -8.67
CA ALA A 196 -1.19 -18.59 -7.65
C ALA A 196 0.01 -17.66 -7.49
N GLY A 197 1.24 -18.18 -7.50
CA GLY A 197 2.46 -17.40 -7.46
C GLY A 197 2.63 -16.49 -8.69
N ARG A 198 2.43 -17.05 -9.91
CA ARG A 198 2.46 -16.25 -11.15
C ARG A 198 1.39 -15.16 -11.17
N PHE A 199 0.21 -15.45 -10.65
CA PHE A 199 -0.85 -14.46 -10.52
C PHE A 199 -0.46 -13.38 -9.51
N GLY A 200 0.14 -13.74 -8.36
CA GLY A 200 0.69 -12.81 -7.37
C GLY A 200 1.77 -11.90 -7.98
N LEU A 201 2.70 -12.46 -8.77
CA LEU A 201 3.73 -11.68 -9.46
C LEU A 201 3.14 -10.69 -10.47
N ARG A 202 2.17 -11.12 -11.29
CA ARG A 202 1.48 -10.24 -12.25
C ARG A 202 0.73 -9.13 -11.54
N GLN A 203 0.03 -9.46 -10.46
CA GLN A 203 -0.72 -8.51 -9.65
C GLN A 203 0.19 -7.52 -8.92
N GLY A 204 1.30 -8.02 -8.33
CA GLY A 204 2.34 -7.20 -7.70
C GLY A 204 3.00 -6.26 -8.70
N GLY A 205 3.40 -6.77 -9.86
CA GLY A 205 3.99 -5.95 -10.92
C GLY A 205 3.03 -4.90 -11.51
N ALA A 206 1.74 -5.23 -11.65
CA ALA A 206 0.72 -4.25 -12.07
C ALA A 206 0.50 -3.19 -10.99
N CYS A 207 0.45 -3.60 -9.71
CA CYS A 207 0.36 -2.68 -8.57
C CYS A 207 1.57 -1.78 -8.48
N LEU A 208 2.77 -2.34 -8.58
CA LEU A 208 4.02 -1.57 -8.57
C LEU A 208 4.01 -0.52 -9.67
N ARG A 209 3.72 -0.89 -10.92
CA ARG A 209 3.62 0.05 -12.05
C ARG A 209 2.58 1.15 -11.82
N SER A 210 1.51 0.89 -11.08
CA SER A 210 0.50 1.91 -10.81
C SER A 210 0.86 2.84 -9.65
N CYS A 211 1.61 2.36 -8.63
CA CYS A 211 1.78 3.04 -7.34
C CYS A 211 3.25 3.35 -6.96
N TRP A 212 4.24 2.96 -7.78
CA TRP A 212 5.66 3.13 -7.45
C TRP A 212 6.02 4.58 -7.06
N ALA A 213 5.49 5.57 -7.78
CA ALA A 213 5.77 6.98 -7.51
C ALA A 213 5.16 7.45 -6.17
N LEU A 214 3.98 6.91 -5.78
CA LEU A 214 3.39 7.19 -4.48
C LEU A 214 4.22 6.58 -3.34
N MET A 215 4.76 5.37 -3.55
CA MET A 215 5.63 4.73 -2.58
C MET A 215 7.03 5.38 -2.51
N LEU A 216 7.49 6.01 -3.61
CA LEU A 216 8.69 6.85 -3.58
C LEU A 216 8.48 8.07 -2.67
N VAL A 217 7.31 8.75 -2.76
CA VAL A 217 6.97 9.83 -1.84
C VAL A 217 7.05 9.35 -0.40
N MET A 218 6.54 8.13 -0.12
CA MET A 218 6.59 7.54 1.21
C MET A 218 8.03 7.33 1.70
N ALA A 219 8.92 6.81 0.82
CA ALA A 219 10.33 6.59 1.14
C ALA A 219 11.03 7.91 1.52
N VAL A 220 10.77 8.99 0.78
CA VAL A 220 11.36 10.31 1.02
C VAL A 220 10.72 11.00 2.24
N ALA A 221 9.43 10.79 2.49
CA ALA A 221 8.72 11.39 3.61
C ALA A 221 8.98 10.68 4.96
N SER A 222 9.54 9.47 4.96
CA SER A 222 9.69 8.63 6.16
C SER A 222 10.59 9.26 7.24
N GLY A 223 11.54 10.13 6.87
CA GLY A 223 12.40 10.86 7.81
C GLY A 223 11.77 12.10 8.43
N ARG A 224 10.51 12.42 8.10
CA ARG A 224 9.83 13.64 8.56
C ARG A 224 8.69 13.32 9.51
N GLY A 225 8.42 14.24 10.44
CA GLY A 225 7.24 14.14 11.30
C GLY A 225 5.96 13.95 10.48
N GLY A 226 5.01 13.18 11.00
CA GLY A 226 3.74 12.91 10.30
C GLY A 226 3.77 11.73 9.33
N MET A 227 4.73 10.82 9.43
CA MET A 227 4.82 9.61 8.61
C MET A 227 3.47 8.86 8.50
N LEU A 228 2.76 8.70 9.64
CA LEU A 228 1.46 8.04 9.66
C LEU A 228 0.40 8.79 8.85
N ALA A 229 0.43 10.13 8.87
CA ALA A 229 -0.48 10.94 8.06
C ALA A 229 -0.22 10.75 6.56
N TRP A 230 1.05 10.75 6.14
CA TRP A 230 1.43 10.44 4.75
C TRP A 230 0.99 9.04 4.34
N MET A 231 1.23 8.04 5.20
CA MET A 231 0.77 6.68 4.95
C MET A 231 -0.76 6.61 4.78
N ALA A 232 -1.52 7.27 5.66
CA ALA A 232 -2.98 7.26 5.60
C ALA A 232 -3.49 7.92 4.31
N VAL A 233 -2.96 9.10 3.96
CA VAL A 233 -3.32 9.83 2.73
C VAL A 233 -3.00 9.01 1.48
N LEU A 234 -1.78 8.50 1.38
CA LEU A 234 -1.36 7.73 0.21
C LEU A 234 -2.12 6.40 0.09
N THR A 235 -2.39 5.72 1.22
CA THR A 235 -3.25 4.54 1.23
C THR A 235 -4.66 4.88 0.77
N GLY A 236 -5.23 5.99 1.24
CA GLY A 236 -6.52 6.49 0.80
C GLY A 236 -6.57 6.74 -0.71
N ILE A 237 -5.54 7.36 -1.28
CA ILE A 237 -5.42 7.57 -2.73
C ILE A 237 -5.42 6.21 -3.46
N VAL A 238 -4.57 5.27 -3.05
CA VAL A 238 -4.48 3.94 -3.68
C VAL A 238 -5.80 3.19 -3.60
N MET A 239 -6.48 3.23 -2.44
CA MET A 239 -7.76 2.55 -2.25
C MET A 239 -8.87 3.17 -3.10
N THR A 240 -8.98 4.50 -3.12
CA THR A 240 -9.99 5.19 -3.93
C THR A 240 -9.81 4.93 -5.42
N GLU A 241 -8.57 4.90 -5.92
CA GLU A 241 -8.26 4.57 -7.32
C GLU A 241 -8.63 3.13 -7.67
N ARG A 242 -8.40 2.19 -6.73
CA ARG A 242 -8.71 0.77 -6.93
C ARG A 242 -10.19 0.44 -6.80
N LEU A 243 -10.91 1.11 -5.92
CA LEU A 243 -12.34 0.87 -5.71
C LEU A 243 -13.20 1.62 -6.73
N ALA A 244 -12.66 2.67 -7.37
CA ALA A 244 -13.41 3.49 -8.30
C ALA A 244 -13.71 2.75 -9.61
N ARG A 245 -15.02 2.68 -9.97
CA ARG A 245 -15.44 2.15 -11.27
C ARG A 245 -14.92 2.97 -12.46
N LYS A 246 -14.65 4.27 -12.25
CA LYS A 246 -14.10 5.19 -13.24
C LYS A 246 -12.85 5.87 -12.66
N PRO A 247 -11.65 5.28 -12.81
CA PRO A 247 -10.43 5.75 -12.13
C PRO A 247 -9.95 7.15 -12.60
N ARG A 248 -10.49 7.69 -13.69
CA ARG A 248 -10.06 8.99 -14.24
C ARG A 248 -10.30 10.18 -13.30
N ARG A 249 -11.42 10.17 -12.54
CA ARG A 249 -11.72 11.25 -11.58
C ARG A 249 -10.79 11.22 -10.36
N PRO A 250 -10.69 10.09 -9.61
CA PRO A 250 -9.80 10.03 -8.45
C PRO A 250 -8.33 10.25 -8.81
N THR A 251 -7.84 9.74 -9.95
CA THR A 251 -6.45 10.00 -10.37
C THR A 251 -6.18 11.47 -10.68
N ARG A 252 -7.12 12.21 -11.25
CA ARG A 252 -6.96 13.64 -11.49
C ARG A 252 -6.98 14.45 -10.19
N LEU A 253 -7.87 14.11 -9.26
CA LEU A 253 -7.92 14.74 -7.94
C LEU A 253 -6.64 14.47 -7.14
N ALA A 254 -6.16 13.22 -7.15
CA ALA A 254 -4.90 12.86 -6.54
C ALA A 254 -3.72 13.61 -7.16
N ALA A 255 -3.69 13.76 -8.50
CA ALA A 255 -2.65 14.54 -9.19
C ALA A 255 -2.67 16.00 -8.75
N ALA A 256 -3.84 16.63 -8.69
CA ALA A 256 -3.99 18.01 -8.24
C ALA A 256 -3.56 18.20 -6.78
N ALA A 257 -3.97 17.29 -5.89
CA ALA A 257 -3.58 17.32 -4.47
C ALA A 257 -2.06 17.14 -4.28
N LEU A 258 -1.44 16.21 -5.02
CA LEU A 258 0.01 15.98 -4.96
C LEU A 258 0.79 17.17 -5.55
N ALA A 259 0.31 17.78 -6.64
CA ALA A 259 0.92 18.98 -7.21
C ALA A 259 0.83 20.16 -6.25
N ALA A 260 -0.32 20.39 -5.62
CA ALA A 260 -0.47 21.42 -4.61
C ALA A 260 0.46 21.20 -3.41
N ALA A 261 0.56 19.95 -2.92
CA ALA A 261 1.47 19.58 -1.84
C ALA A 261 2.95 19.80 -2.25
N SER A 262 3.32 19.48 -3.50
CA SER A 262 4.67 19.75 -4.02
C SER A 262 4.99 21.25 -4.00
N LEU A 263 4.07 22.11 -4.45
CA LEU A 263 4.24 23.57 -4.42
C LEU A 263 4.33 24.08 -2.98
N ALA A 264 3.48 23.59 -2.07
CA ALA A 264 3.48 24.00 -0.67
C ALA A 264 4.81 23.67 0.04
N VAL A 265 5.50 22.60 -0.38
CA VAL A 265 6.83 22.26 0.14
C VAL A 265 7.94 23.05 -0.56
N ALA A 266 7.82 23.30 -1.86
CA ALA A 266 8.85 23.98 -2.66
C ALA A 266 8.94 25.49 -2.38
N LEU A 267 7.80 26.19 -2.19
CA LEU A 267 7.77 27.63 -1.99
C LEU A 267 8.58 28.12 -0.77
N PRO A 268 8.40 27.57 0.46
CA PRO A 268 9.20 27.98 1.60
C PRO A 268 10.66 27.55 1.49
N ALA A 269 10.96 26.46 0.75
CA ALA A 269 12.34 26.06 0.48
C ALA A 269 13.07 27.07 -0.41
N ALA A 270 12.41 27.60 -1.45
CA ALA A 270 12.99 28.61 -2.33
C ALA A 270 13.31 29.92 -1.59
N GLY A 271 12.43 30.34 -0.64
CA GLY A 271 12.65 31.56 0.15
C GLY A 271 13.83 31.50 1.14
N ARG A 272 14.40 30.31 1.39
CA ARG A 272 15.59 30.14 2.25
C ARG A 272 16.93 30.32 1.51
N TRP A 273 16.90 30.47 0.20
CA TRP A 273 18.08 30.66 -0.64
C TRP A 273 18.32 32.13 -1.04
N TYR A 274 17.41 33.02 -0.67
CA TYR A 274 17.50 34.47 -0.81
C TYR A 274 17.60 35.15 0.56
#